data_1042756f4b715eb2fc5017e3acfd74b9
#
_entry.id   1042756f4b715eb2fc5017e3acfd74b9
#
_cell.length_a   1.000
_cell.length_b   1.000
_cell.length_c   1.000
_cell.angle_alpha   90.00
_cell.angle_beta   90.00
_cell.angle_gamma   90.00
#
_symmetry.space_group_name_H-M   'P 1'
#
loop_
_entity.id
_entity.type
_entity.pdbx_description
1 polymer ?
#
loop_
_entity_poly.entity_id
_entity_poly.type
_entity_poly.pdbx_seq_one_letter_code
_entity_poly.pdbx_strand_id
1 'polypeptide(L)'
;MRTFFFDSIYNTQEFALEELNSEPILVISFHQEKGKGTSNRSWFNADQSLACSFAFNKGDNQLDETLIPLLSGLCSTEVLSKPTIFLKWPNDLIVNDLKVGGVLVERVGEKICIGIGINYFWKNPEVPNAGALFTEAQEEELIKDNAIKWAEKVYESITKNSFSLERYKAKLQTLGKLSLIHI
;
A
#
# COMPACT_ATOMS: atom_id res chain seq x y z
N MET A 1 -7.63 -3.74 -16.70
CA MET A 1 -7.52 -2.74 -15.59
C MET A 1 -7.26 -1.37 -16.20
N ARG A 2 -8.12 -0.38 -15.91
CA ARG A 2 -7.92 1.02 -16.32
C ARG A 2 -6.96 1.70 -15.34
N THR A 3 -6.01 2.48 -15.85
CA THR A 3 -5.00 3.15 -15.00
C THR A 3 -5.07 4.67 -15.19
N PHE A 4 -5.04 5.40 -14.08
CA PHE A 4 -5.04 6.85 -14.01
C PHE A 4 -3.80 7.35 -13.29
N PHE A 5 -3.19 8.41 -13.81
CA PHE A 5 -2.01 9.05 -13.24
C PHE A 5 -2.32 10.52 -12.94
N PHE A 6 -1.95 10.96 -11.75
CA PHE A 6 -2.10 12.34 -11.30
C PHE A 6 -0.82 12.81 -10.62
N ASP A 7 -0.37 14.01 -10.92
CA ASP A 7 0.70 14.66 -10.15
C ASP A 7 0.19 14.96 -8.74
N SER A 8 -1.04 15.45 -8.63
CA SER A 8 -1.74 15.68 -7.36
C SER A 8 -3.22 15.36 -7.50
N ILE A 9 -3.80 14.81 -6.43
CA ILE A 9 -5.22 14.50 -6.34
C ILE A 9 -5.70 14.69 -4.90
N TYR A 10 -6.99 14.96 -4.72
CA TYR A 10 -7.58 15.07 -3.40
C TYR A 10 -7.41 13.78 -2.59
N ASN A 11 -7.91 12.64 -3.10
CA ASN A 11 -7.75 11.31 -2.49
C ASN A 11 -7.87 10.21 -3.55
N THR A 12 -6.86 9.34 -3.63
CA THR A 12 -6.81 8.27 -4.65
C THR A 12 -7.88 7.20 -4.43
N GLN A 13 -8.23 6.86 -3.16
CA GLN A 13 -9.25 5.85 -2.87
C GLN A 13 -10.67 6.35 -3.17
N GLU A 14 -10.98 7.59 -2.80
CA GLU A 14 -12.27 8.20 -3.13
C GLU A 14 -12.47 8.20 -4.65
N PHE A 15 -11.49 8.69 -5.41
CA PHE A 15 -11.55 8.68 -6.86
C PHE A 15 -11.70 7.26 -7.44
N ALA A 16 -10.92 6.30 -6.94
CA ALA A 16 -10.99 4.93 -7.41
C ALA A 16 -12.36 4.28 -7.16
N LEU A 17 -12.97 4.52 -5.99
CA LEU A 17 -14.29 4.01 -5.63
C LEU A 17 -15.43 4.67 -6.44
N GLU A 18 -15.30 5.96 -6.74
CA GLU A 18 -16.26 6.70 -7.57
C GLU A 18 -16.24 6.21 -9.02
N GLU A 19 -15.04 6.10 -9.61
CA GLU A 19 -14.84 5.73 -11.01
C GLU A 19 -14.94 4.21 -11.30
N LEU A 20 -14.94 3.37 -10.24
CA LEU A 20 -15.05 1.93 -10.41
C LEU A 20 -16.43 1.55 -10.96
N ASN A 21 -16.41 0.86 -12.10
CA ASN A 21 -17.59 0.23 -12.70
C ASN A 21 -17.39 -1.29 -12.81
N SER A 22 -17.43 -1.86 -14.02
CA SER A 22 -17.25 -3.31 -14.23
C SER A 22 -15.79 -3.75 -14.31
N GLU A 23 -14.87 -2.85 -14.67
CA GLU A 23 -13.45 -3.15 -14.85
C GLU A 23 -12.63 -2.62 -13.67
N PRO A 24 -11.66 -3.40 -13.14
CA PRO A 24 -10.76 -2.94 -12.10
C PRO A 24 -10.00 -1.66 -12.49
N ILE A 25 -9.76 -0.79 -11.53
CA ILE A 25 -9.15 0.52 -11.72
C ILE A 25 -7.93 0.68 -10.81
N LEU A 26 -6.88 1.27 -11.36
CA LEU A 26 -5.67 1.68 -10.64
C LEU A 26 -5.52 3.19 -10.72
N VAL A 27 -5.39 3.84 -9.58
CA VAL A 27 -5.15 5.28 -9.46
C VAL A 27 -3.80 5.50 -8.81
N ILE A 28 -2.93 6.26 -9.46
CA ILE A 28 -1.56 6.55 -9.00
C ILE A 28 -1.40 8.06 -8.89
N SER A 29 -0.88 8.54 -7.76
CA SER A 29 -0.52 9.94 -7.57
C SER A 29 0.76 10.08 -6.76
N PHE A 30 1.50 11.14 -7.00
CA PHE A 30 2.69 11.48 -6.22
C PHE A 30 2.36 12.39 -5.03
N HIS A 31 1.18 13.02 -5.03
CA HIS A 31 0.73 13.88 -3.95
C HIS A 31 -0.77 13.70 -3.69
N GLN A 32 -1.17 13.53 -2.43
CA GLN A 32 -2.56 13.58 -2.00
C GLN A 32 -2.79 14.76 -1.07
N GLU A 33 -3.85 15.53 -1.34
CA GLU A 33 -4.25 16.65 -0.48
C GLU A 33 -4.87 16.17 0.84
N LYS A 34 -5.62 15.06 0.79
CA LYS A 34 -6.32 14.47 1.93
C LYS A 34 -6.06 12.96 2.02
N GLY A 35 -4.79 12.60 2.14
CA GLY A 35 -4.39 11.21 2.37
C GLY A 35 -4.93 10.70 3.72
N LYS A 36 -5.48 9.49 3.71
CA LYS A 36 -6.03 8.82 4.88
C LYS A 36 -5.21 7.57 5.24
N GLY A 37 -5.04 7.36 6.54
CA GLY A 37 -4.56 6.12 7.12
C GLY A 37 -5.65 5.43 7.95
N THR A 38 -5.32 4.30 8.57
CA THR A 38 -6.22 3.57 9.46
C THR A 38 -6.73 4.47 10.60
N SER A 39 -7.98 4.26 11.02
CA SER A 39 -8.64 5.04 12.10
C SER A 39 -8.71 6.53 11.80
N ASN A 40 -8.92 6.91 10.55
CA ASN A 40 -9.03 8.31 10.08
C ASN A 40 -7.80 9.20 10.39
N ARG A 41 -6.63 8.61 10.62
CA ARG A 41 -5.40 9.38 10.78
C ARG A 41 -4.99 9.98 9.44
N SER A 42 -4.45 11.21 9.45
CA SER A 42 -3.90 11.83 8.24
C SER A 42 -2.66 11.07 7.77
N TRP A 43 -2.54 10.91 6.46
CA TRP A 43 -1.31 10.47 5.81
C TRP A 43 -0.54 11.69 5.33
N PHE A 44 0.73 11.79 5.70
CA PHE A 44 1.60 12.89 5.31
C PHE A 44 2.41 12.52 4.08
N ASN A 45 2.51 13.43 3.11
CA ASN A 45 3.36 13.22 1.94
C ASN A 45 4.83 13.46 2.31
N ALA A 46 5.70 12.55 1.90
CA ALA A 46 7.15 12.76 1.90
C ALA A 46 7.56 13.68 0.73
N ASP A 47 8.84 14.07 0.66
CA ASP A 47 9.37 14.85 -0.47
C ASP A 47 9.12 14.16 -1.82
N GLN A 48 9.17 12.81 -1.82
CA GLN A 48 8.72 11.98 -2.93
C GLN A 48 7.91 10.80 -2.38
N SER A 49 6.65 10.75 -2.75
CA SER A 49 5.66 9.78 -2.28
C SER A 49 5.03 9.03 -3.44
N LEU A 50 4.55 7.84 -3.15
CA LEU A 50 3.53 7.14 -3.94
C LEU A 50 2.26 7.05 -3.11
N ALA A 51 1.16 7.53 -3.66
CA ALA A 51 -0.19 7.16 -3.24
C ALA A 51 -0.84 6.37 -4.38
N CYS A 52 -1.19 5.14 -4.11
CA CYS A 52 -1.74 4.24 -5.11
C CYS A 52 -2.99 3.56 -4.57
N SER A 53 -4.07 3.54 -5.34
CA SER A 53 -5.32 2.88 -4.99
C SER A 53 -5.78 1.95 -6.10
N PHE A 54 -5.94 0.68 -5.75
CA PHE A 54 -6.43 -0.35 -6.64
C PHE A 54 -7.83 -0.76 -6.20
N ALA A 55 -8.83 -0.58 -7.07
CA ALA A 55 -10.23 -0.92 -6.78
C ALA A 55 -10.79 -1.93 -7.77
N PHE A 56 -11.63 -2.85 -7.25
CA PHE A 56 -12.26 -3.93 -8.00
C PHE A 56 -13.59 -4.33 -7.35
N ASN A 57 -14.41 -5.08 -8.09
CA ASN A 57 -15.68 -5.59 -7.56
C ASN A 57 -15.46 -6.86 -6.74
N LYS A 58 -16.18 -7.00 -5.64
CA LYS A 58 -16.08 -8.12 -4.69
C LYS A 58 -16.19 -9.50 -5.36
N GLY A 59 -16.99 -9.61 -6.43
CA GLY A 59 -17.15 -10.86 -7.17
C GLY A 59 -15.85 -11.42 -7.73
N ASP A 60 -14.82 -10.59 -7.91
CA ASP A 60 -13.49 -11.00 -8.37
C ASP A 60 -12.64 -11.59 -7.23
N ASN A 61 -13.05 -11.38 -5.97
CA ASN A 61 -12.28 -11.79 -4.80
C ASN A 61 -12.59 -13.23 -4.39
N GLN A 62 -11.56 -14.06 -4.32
CA GLN A 62 -11.62 -15.44 -3.81
C GLN A 62 -10.94 -15.58 -2.43
N LEU A 63 -10.30 -14.53 -1.95
CA LEU A 63 -9.59 -14.50 -0.66
C LEU A 63 -10.52 -14.01 0.45
N ASP A 64 -10.31 -14.45 1.69
CA ASP A 64 -10.93 -13.84 2.87
C ASP A 64 -10.52 -12.35 2.94
N GLU A 65 -11.50 -11.46 3.00
CA GLU A 65 -11.30 -10.00 2.96
C GLU A 65 -10.38 -9.50 4.09
N THR A 66 -10.37 -10.19 5.24
CA THR A 66 -9.50 -9.85 6.39
C THR A 66 -8.01 -10.08 6.08
N LEU A 67 -7.69 -10.91 5.09
CA LEU A 67 -6.32 -11.19 4.66
C LEU A 67 -5.82 -10.21 3.59
N ILE A 68 -6.70 -9.41 2.97
CA ILE A 68 -6.33 -8.49 1.90
C ILE A 68 -5.23 -7.49 2.32
N PRO A 69 -5.28 -6.85 3.51
CA PRO A 69 -4.22 -5.94 3.94
C PRO A 69 -2.87 -6.66 4.08
N LEU A 70 -2.88 -7.88 4.60
CA LEU A 70 -1.67 -8.69 4.81
C LEU A 70 -1.06 -9.13 3.48
N LEU A 71 -1.90 -9.60 2.55
CA LEU A 71 -1.49 -9.95 1.19
C LEU A 71 -0.89 -8.76 0.46
N SER A 72 -1.56 -7.61 0.53
CA SER A 72 -1.13 -6.38 -0.16
C SER A 72 0.22 -5.89 0.36
N GLY A 73 0.44 -5.95 1.68
CA GLY A 73 1.74 -5.70 2.30
C GLY A 73 2.82 -6.69 1.83
N LEU A 74 2.50 -7.98 1.78
CA LEU A 74 3.43 -9.02 1.29
C LEU A 74 3.81 -8.78 -0.17
N CYS A 75 2.84 -8.49 -1.05
CA CYS A 75 3.09 -8.16 -2.45
C CYS A 75 4.02 -6.95 -2.59
N SER A 76 3.90 -5.96 -1.71
CA SER A 76 4.80 -4.80 -1.70
C SER A 76 6.26 -5.19 -1.45
N THR A 77 6.52 -6.12 -0.52
CA THR A 77 7.90 -6.58 -0.22
C THR A 77 8.52 -7.37 -1.37
N GLU A 78 7.72 -7.86 -2.29
CA GLU A 78 8.17 -8.65 -3.44
C GLU A 78 8.40 -7.81 -4.69
N VAL A 79 7.65 -6.71 -4.83
CA VAL A 79 7.72 -5.81 -5.99
C VAL A 79 8.74 -4.71 -5.78
N LEU A 80 8.80 -4.15 -4.57
CA LEU A 80 9.74 -3.08 -4.28
C LEU A 80 11.17 -3.61 -4.18
N SER A 81 12.09 -3.01 -4.92
CA SER A 81 13.49 -3.45 -5.06
C SER A 81 14.35 -3.26 -3.80
N LYS A 82 13.76 -3.17 -2.62
CA LYS A 82 14.45 -3.08 -1.33
C LYS A 82 14.45 -4.45 -0.64
N PRO A 83 15.59 -5.12 -0.52
CA PRO A 83 15.66 -6.45 0.09
C PRO A 83 15.38 -6.45 1.59
N THR A 84 15.44 -5.29 2.24
CA THR A 84 15.30 -5.11 3.69
C THR A 84 13.93 -4.59 4.13
N ILE A 85 12.89 -4.66 3.27
CA ILE A 85 11.53 -4.29 3.67
C ILE A 85 10.95 -5.40 4.54
N PHE A 86 10.48 -5.02 5.73
CA PHE A 86 9.73 -5.83 6.67
C PHE A 86 8.29 -5.34 6.78
N LEU A 87 7.43 -6.20 7.32
CA LEU A 87 6.05 -5.90 7.62
C LEU A 87 5.87 -5.72 9.14
N LYS A 88 5.08 -4.74 9.53
CA LYS A 88 4.59 -4.62 10.90
C LYS A 88 3.06 -4.73 10.87
N TRP A 89 2.57 -5.75 11.58
CA TRP A 89 1.13 -6.00 11.64
C TRP A 89 0.35 -4.79 12.16
N PRO A 90 -0.84 -4.47 11.60
CA PRO A 90 -1.49 -5.23 10.54
C PRO A 90 -1.12 -4.79 9.12
N ASN A 91 -0.55 -3.58 8.90
CA ASN A 91 -0.58 -2.93 7.60
C ASN A 91 0.60 -1.99 7.31
N ASP A 92 1.66 -1.99 8.12
CA ASP A 92 2.80 -1.09 7.94
C ASP A 92 3.98 -1.76 7.21
N LEU A 93 4.63 -0.99 6.33
CA LEU A 93 5.90 -1.30 5.69
C LEU A 93 7.04 -0.64 6.47
N ILE A 94 8.08 -1.39 6.80
CA ILE A 94 9.16 -0.97 7.69
C ILE A 94 10.51 -1.18 7.01
N VAL A 95 11.38 -0.18 7.09
CA VAL A 95 12.81 -0.26 6.75
C VAL A 95 13.60 0.36 7.88
N ASN A 96 14.61 -0.34 8.39
CA ASN A 96 15.48 0.14 9.49
C ASN A 96 14.67 0.65 10.72
N ASP A 97 13.65 -0.10 11.13
CA ASP A 97 12.73 0.24 12.23
C ASP A 97 11.86 1.50 11.99
N LEU A 98 11.92 2.11 10.83
CA LEU A 98 11.11 3.28 10.44
C LEU A 98 9.97 2.86 9.51
N LYS A 99 8.79 3.49 9.70
CA LYS A 99 7.64 3.30 8.82
C LYS A 99 7.86 4.04 7.51
N VAL A 100 7.93 3.28 6.42
CA VAL A 100 8.12 3.80 5.06
C VAL A 100 6.88 3.72 4.21
N GLY A 101 5.83 3.04 4.69
CA GLY A 101 4.60 2.87 3.94
C GLY A 101 3.49 2.23 4.77
N GLY A 102 2.31 2.14 4.19
CA GLY A 102 1.17 1.47 4.80
C GLY A 102 0.08 1.13 3.81
N VAL A 103 -0.72 0.13 4.14
CA VAL A 103 -1.86 -0.34 3.35
C VAL A 103 -3.16 0.02 4.07
N LEU A 104 -4.14 0.52 3.33
CA LEU A 104 -5.49 0.78 3.80
C LEU A 104 -6.49 0.09 2.87
N VAL A 105 -7.36 -0.76 3.42
CA VAL A 105 -8.42 -1.41 2.66
C VAL A 105 -9.76 -0.83 3.08
N GLU A 106 -10.53 -0.39 2.10
CA GLU A 106 -11.89 0.12 2.29
C GLU A 106 -12.87 -0.70 1.45
N ARG A 107 -14.07 -0.89 2.00
CA ARG A 107 -15.17 -1.53 1.31
C ARG A 107 -16.39 -0.63 1.30
N VAL A 108 -16.98 -0.43 0.13
CA VAL A 108 -18.22 0.32 -0.06
C VAL A 108 -19.19 -0.54 -0.89
N GLY A 109 -20.17 -1.14 -0.22
CA GLY A 109 -21.07 -2.09 -0.88
C GLY A 109 -20.31 -3.30 -1.45
N GLU A 110 -20.37 -3.48 -2.75
CA GLU A 110 -19.68 -4.56 -3.47
C GLU A 110 -18.31 -4.12 -4.05
N LYS A 111 -17.88 -2.90 -3.76
CA LYS A 111 -16.58 -2.38 -4.19
C LYS A 111 -15.55 -2.55 -3.09
N ILE A 112 -14.37 -3.06 -3.44
CA ILE A 112 -13.19 -3.14 -2.55
C ILE A 112 -12.12 -2.24 -3.14
N CYS A 113 -11.53 -1.38 -2.30
CA CYS A 113 -10.42 -0.51 -2.66
C CYS A 113 -9.25 -0.75 -1.72
N ILE A 114 -8.09 -1.01 -2.29
CA ILE A 114 -6.83 -1.21 -1.57
C ILE A 114 -5.94 -0.01 -1.86
N GLY A 115 -5.70 0.82 -0.86
CA GLY A 115 -4.75 1.93 -0.91
C GLY A 115 -3.40 1.51 -0.36
N ILE A 116 -2.34 1.96 -1.01
CA ILE A 116 -0.97 1.90 -0.47
C ILE A 116 -0.33 3.27 -0.57
N GLY A 117 0.21 3.73 0.56
CA GLY A 117 1.07 4.91 0.63
C GLY A 117 2.52 4.48 0.87
N ILE A 118 3.47 5.03 0.11
CA ILE A 118 4.90 4.73 0.24
C ILE A 118 5.70 6.02 0.18
N ASN A 119 6.58 6.22 1.17
CA ASN A 119 7.57 7.27 1.17
C ASN A 119 8.81 6.80 0.38
N TYR A 120 9.01 7.28 -0.83
CA TYR A 120 10.17 6.93 -1.64
C TYR A 120 11.42 7.67 -1.19
N PHE A 121 11.32 8.98 -0.98
CA PHE A 121 12.38 9.81 -0.45
C PHE A 121 11.80 10.83 0.54
N TRP A 122 12.47 11.03 1.67
CA TRP A 122 12.09 12.00 2.68
C TRP A 122 13.34 12.51 3.40
N LYS A 123 13.74 13.75 3.12
CA LYS A 123 14.99 14.31 3.63
C LYS A 123 14.95 14.53 5.14
N ASN A 124 13.84 15.09 5.63
CA ASN A 124 13.66 15.42 7.03
C ASN A 124 12.24 15.05 7.47
N PRO A 125 11.97 13.78 7.85
CA PRO A 125 10.64 13.38 8.32
C PRO A 125 10.24 14.13 9.60
N GLU A 126 9.13 14.88 9.53
CA GLU A 126 8.57 15.56 10.70
C GLU A 126 7.69 14.64 11.55
N VAL A 127 7.29 13.49 11.00
CA VAL A 127 6.45 12.51 11.68
C VAL A 127 7.34 11.52 12.44
N PRO A 128 7.12 11.34 13.76
CA PRO A 128 7.90 10.40 14.56
C PRO A 128 7.86 8.97 13.99
N ASN A 129 9.03 8.31 13.94
CA ASN A 129 9.21 6.96 13.42
C ASN A 129 8.85 6.80 11.92
N ALA A 130 8.66 7.88 11.17
CA ALA A 130 8.55 7.83 9.72
C ALA A 130 9.94 7.81 9.06
N GLY A 131 10.01 7.16 7.91
CA GLY A 131 11.21 7.10 7.07
C GLY A 131 10.83 6.98 5.60
N ALA A 132 11.82 6.70 4.77
CA ALA A 132 11.66 6.49 3.34
C ALA A 132 12.42 5.26 2.86
N LEU A 133 12.07 4.75 1.66
CA LEU A 133 12.74 3.61 1.04
C LEU A 133 14.18 3.92 0.64
N PHE A 134 14.41 5.15 0.14
CA PHE A 134 15.68 5.57 -0.43
C PHE A 134 16.20 6.83 0.25
N THR A 135 17.51 7.03 0.17
CA THR A 135 18.20 8.22 0.69
C THR A 135 18.21 9.37 -0.30
N GLU A 136 17.75 9.16 -1.53
CA GLU A 136 17.66 10.15 -2.61
C GLU A 136 16.42 9.88 -3.47
N ALA A 137 16.00 10.90 -4.23
CA ALA A 137 14.83 10.81 -5.09
C ALA A 137 15.07 9.79 -6.22
N GLN A 138 14.01 9.13 -6.63
CA GLN A 138 14.00 8.10 -7.68
C GLN A 138 13.28 8.63 -8.93
N GLU A 139 13.55 7.99 -10.06
CA GLU A 139 12.84 8.28 -11.32
C GLU A 139 11.35 7.98 -11.17
N GLU A 140 10.50 8.88 -11.61
CA GLU A 140 9.04 8.72 -11.52
C GLU A 140 8.53 7.48 -12.24
N GLU A 141 9.16 7.11 -13.34
CA GLU A 141 8.81 5.92 -14.10
C GLU A 141 9.00 4.64 -13.29
N LEU A 142 10.08 4.56 -12.48
CA LEU A 142 10.28 3.45 -11.55
C LEU A 142 9.14 3.36 -10.53
N ILE A 143 8.66 4.51 -10.03
CA ILE A 143 7.58 4.55 -9.04
C ILE A 143 6.26 4.09 -9.67
N LYS A 144 5.96 4.55 -10.89
CA LYS A 144 4.77 4.13 -11.66
C LYS A 144 4.79 2.63 -11.96
N ASP A 145 5.92 2.14 -12.43
CA ASP A 145 6.15 0.71 -12.71
C ASP A 145 5.92 -0.16 -11.47
N ASN A 146 6.44 0.26 -10.33
CA ASN A 146 6.26 -0.45 -9.06
C ASN A 146 4.78 -0.47 -8.65
N ALA A 147 4.04 0.63 -8.83
CA ALA A 147 2.61 0.69 -8.53
C ALA A 147 1.80 -0.26 -9.41
N ILE A 148 2.08 -0.29 -10.72
CA ILE A 148 1.41 -1.19 -11.67
C ILE A 148 1.69 -2.66 -11.32
N LYS A 149 2.97 -3.03 -11.14
CA LYS A 149 3.37 -4.40 -10.78
C LYS A 149 2.78 -4.84 -9.45
N TRP A 150 2.68 -3.92 -8.48
CA TRP A 150 2.03 -4.21 -7.21
C TRP A 150 0.54 -4.51 -7.38
N ALA A 151 -0.19 -3.68 -8.11
CA ALA A 151 -1.62 -3.88 -8.33
C ALA A 151 -1.91 -5.18 -9.10
N GLU A 152 -1.14 -5.49 -10.15
CA GLU A 152 -1.24 -6.73 -10.90
C GLU A 152 -1.00 -7.95 -10.02
N LYS A 153 0.06 -7.92 -9.19
CA LYS A 153 0.38 -9.00 -8.28
C LYS A 153 -0.67 -9.20 -7.19
N VAL A 154 -1.20 -8.11 -6.62
CA VAL A 154 -2.29 -8.15 -5.66
C VAL A 154 -3.54 -8.76 -6.30
N TYR A 155 -3.94 -8.29 -7.47
CA TYR A 155 -5.13 -8.79 -8.17
C TYR A 155 -5.01 -10.27 -8.53
N GLU A 156 -3.87 -10.69 -9.08
CA GLU A 156 -3.59 -12.10 -9.36
C GLU A 156 -3.70 -12.96 -8.09
N SER A 157 -3.13 -12.49 -6.99
CA SER A 157 -3.12 -13.23 -5.72
C SER A 157 -4.51 -13.34 -5.09
N ILE A 158 -5.34 -12.29 -5.20
CA ILE A 158 -6.72 -12.27 -4.72
C ILE A 158 -7.59 -13.23 -5.53
N THR A 159 -7.51 -13.16 -6.86
CA THR A 159 -8.31 -14.00 -7.77
C THR A 159 -7.93 -15.47 -7.69
N LYS A 160 -6.68 -15.79 -7.39
CA LYS A 160 -6.16 -17.16 -7.22
C LYS A 160 -6.19 -17.67 -5.79
N ASN A 161 -6.64 -16.88 -4.82
CA ASN A 161 -6.59 -17.20 -3.38
C ASN A 161 -5.20 -17.67 -2.92
N SER A 162 -4.15 -16.94 -3.29
CA SER A 162 -2.76 -17.38 -3.13
C SER A 162 -2.00 -16.73 -1.95
N PHE A 163 -2.69 -16.43 -0.84
CA PHE A 163 -2.03 -15.94 0.37
C PHE A 163 -1.24 -17.03 1.07
N SER A 164 0.02 -16.76 1.42
CA SER A 164 0.87 -17.64 2.21
C SER A 164 1.22 -17.02 3.57
N LEU A 165 0.69 -17.61 4.62
CA LEU A 165 0.98 -17.19 5.98
C LEU A 165 2.47 -17.38 6.34
N GLU A 166 3.12 -18.41 5.82
CA GLU A 166 4.55 -18.65 6.06
C GLU A 166 5.42 -17.54 5.44
N ARG A 167 5.15 -17.17 4.18
CA ARG A 167 5.83 -16.04 3.53
C ARG A 167 5.59 -14.73 4.25
N TYR A 168 4.36 -14.49 4.72
CA TYR A 168 4.01 -13.31 5.49
C TYR A 168 4.80 -13.28 6.82
N LYS A 169 4.79 -14.39 7.58
CA LYS A 169 5.55 -14.51 8.83
C LYS A 169 7.06 -14.28 8.64
N ALA A 170 7.63 -14.77 7.55
CA ALA A 170 9.05 -14.55 7.23
C ALA A 170 9.41 -13.06 7.01
N LYS A 171 8.43 -12.22 6.70
CA LYS A 171 8.59 -10.77 6.54
C LYS A 171 8.19 -9.94 7.77
N LEU A 172 7.59 -10.56 8.79
CA LEU A 172 7.18 -9.84 10.01
C LEU A 172 8.40 -9.40 10.82
N GLN A 173 8.53 -8.09 11.06
CA GLN A 173 9.57 -7.51 11.91
C GLN A 173 9.46 -7.97 13.37
N THR A 174 8.24 -8.20 13.85
CA THR A 174 7.92 -8.48 15.25
C THR A 174 7.90 -9.97 15.58
N LEU A 175 8.12 -10.86 14.62
CA LEU A 175 8.13 -12.29 14.86
C LEU A 175 9.32 -12.66 15.78
N GLY A 176 9.03 -13.17 16.98
CA GLY A 176 10.02 -13.49 18.01
C GLY A 176 10.45 -12.31 18.90
N LYS A 177 9.94 -11.08 18.65
CA LYS A 177 10.11 -9.95 19.58
C LYS A 177 8.85 -9.82 20.45
N LEU A 178 9.02 -9.60 21.77
CA LEU A 178 7.89 -9.27 22.66
C LEU A 178 7.33 -7.91 22.20
N SER A 179 6.20 -7.92 21.54
CA SER A 179 5.48 -6.69 21.21
C SER A 179 4.55 -6.37 22.37
N LEU A 180 4.83 -5.32 23.13
CA LEU A 180 3.85 -4.71 24.01
C LEU A 180 2.81 -4.03 23.09
N ILE A 181 1.73 -4.74 22.84
CA ILE A 181 0.54 -4.15 22.21
C ILE A 181 -0.12 -3.31 23.30
N HIS A 182 0.06 -2.01 23.24
CA HIS A 182 -0.79 -1.11 23.98
C HIS A 182 -2.15 -1.09 23.27
N ILE A 183 -3.10 -1.82 23.84
CA ILE A 183 -4.52 -1.78 23.52
C ILE A 183 -5.09 -0.45 24.03
#